data_a6c27add35cd7603b564be3ed454890b
#
_entry.id   a6c27add35cd7603b564be3ed454890b
#
_cell.length_a   1.000
_cell.length_b   1.000
_cell.length_c   1.000
_cell.angle_alpha   90.00
_cell.angle_beta   90.00
_cell.angle_gamma   90.00
#
_symmetry.space_group_name_H-M   'P 1'
#
loop_
_entity.id
_entity.type
_entity.pdbx_description
1 polymer ?
#
loop_
_entity_poly.entity_id
_entity_poly.type
_entity_poly.pdbx_seq_one_letter_code
_entity_poly.pdbx_strand_id
1 'polypeptide(L)' 'MIIVTGSNGFIGSNLITQLNTIGRNEIIAVDDHSDLELKKNIAHCKISEYLGI' A
#
# COMPACT_ATOMS: atom_id res chain seq x y z
N MET A 1 -2.97 -11.43 7.80
CA MET A 1 -1.98 -10.88 6.85
C MET A 1 -2.65 -10.62 5.51
N ILE A 2 -2.52 -9.43 5.00
CA ILE A 2 -3.14 -9.02 3.75
C ILE A 2 -2.04 -8.56 2.80
N ILE A 3 -2.08 -9.07 1.56
CA ILE A 3 -1.11 -8.67 0.54
C ILE A 3 -1.85 -7.85 -0.51
N VAL A 4 -1.39 -6.63 -0.75
CA VAL A 4 -1.99 -5.75 -1.74
C VAL A 4 -0.99 -5.51 -2.86
N THR A 5 -1.26 -6.05 -4.05
CA THR A 5 -0.44 -5.82 -5.23
C THR A 5 -0.92 -4.55 -5.93
N GLY A 6 -0.01 -3.87 -6.63
CA GLY A 6 -0.34 -2.61 -7.26
C GLY A 6 -0.66 -1.53 -6.23
N SER A 7 0.02 -1.59 -5.08
CA SER A 7 -0.31 -0.75 -3.93
C SER A 7 -0.08 0.74 -4.16
N ASN A 8 0.83 1.09 -5.06
CA ASN A 8 1.10 2.50 -5.36
C ASN A 8 0.05 3.12 -6.28
N GLY A 9 -0.75 2.29 -6.95
CA GLY A 9 -1.78 2.77 -7.85
C GLY A 9 -2.97 3.34 -7.09
N PHE A 10 -3.89 3.95 -7.84
CA PHE A 10 -5.05 4.60 -7.26
C PHE A 10 -5.94 3.61 -6.49
N ILE A 11 -6.26 2.48 -7.12
CA ILE A 11 -7.15 1.49 -6.49
C ILE A 11 -6.47 0.81 -5.30
N GLY A 12 -5.21 0.39 -5.47
CA GLY A 12 -4.48 -0.28 -4.41
C GLY A 12 -4.27 0.60 -3.18
N SER A 13 -3.91 1.86 -3.39
CA SER A 13 -3.69 2.78 -2.29
C SER A 13 -4.99 3.08 -1.54
N ASN A 14 -6.11 3.20 -2.27
CA ASN A 14 -7.41 3.41 -1.64
C ASN A 14 -7.82 2.20 -0.82
N LEU A 15 -7.53 0.99 -1.32
CA LEU A 15 -7.83 -0.22 -0.57
C LEU A 15 -7.07 -0.25 0.76
N ILE A 16 -5.79 0.10 0.72
CA ILE A 16 -4.97 0.14 1.94
C ILE A 16 -5.53 1.18 2.91
N THR A 17 -5.91 2.34 2.41
CA THR A 17 -6.51 3.38 3.23
C THR A 17 -7.77 2.88 3.92
N GLN A 18 -8.63 2.18 3.17
CA GLN A 18 -9.86 1.62 3.74
C GLN A 18 -9.56 0.58 4.82
N LEU A 19 -8.57 -0.29 4.57
CA LEU A 19 -8.18 -1.30 5.55
C LEU A 19 -7.65 -0.64 6.83
N ASN A 20 -6.85 0.42 6.69
CA ASN A 20 -6.35 1.15 7.84
C ASN A 20 -7.50 1.77 8.64
N THR A 21 -8.53 2.26 7.95
CA THR A 21 -9.68 2.87 8.59
C THR A 21 -10.40 1.92 9.54
N ILE A 22 -10.44 0.64 9.18
CA ILE A 22 -11.08 -0.38 10.03
C ILE A 22 -10.08 -1.09 10.95
N GLY A 23 -8.88 -0.54 11.09
CA GLY A 23 -7.89 -1.05 12.03
C GLY A 23 -7.02 -2.19 11.52
N ARG A 24 -7.03 -2.44 10.22
CA ARG A 24 -6.20 -3.50 9.62
C ARG A 24 -4.90 -2.90 9.12
N ASN A 25 -3.82 -3.19 9.81
CA ASN A 25 -2.49 -2.67 9.47
C ASN A 25 -1.49 -3.77 9.10
N GLU A 26 -1.85 -5.04 9.24
CA GLU A 26 -0.98 -6.15 8.87
C GLU A 26 -1.04 -6.36 7.36
N ILE A 27 -0.46 -5.42 6.62
CA ILE A 27 -0.52 -5.36 5.17
C ILE A 27 0.88 -5.42 4.59
N ILE A 28 1.06 -6.24 3.57
CA ILE A 28 2.26 -6.23 2.75
C ILE A 28 1.88 -5.55 1.44
N ALA A 29 2.45 -4.37 1.21
CA ALA A 29 2.20 -3.61 0.00
C ALA A 29 3.23 -4.00 -1.06
N VAL A 30 2.79 -4.33 -2.25
CA VAL A 30 3.67 -4.77 -3.34
C VAL A 30 3.45 -3.91 -4.57
N ASP A 31 4.51 -3.31 -5.08
CA ASP A 31 4.45 -2.56 -6.32
C ASP A 31 5.86 -2.27 -6.82
N ASP A 32 5.95 -1.62 -7.97
CA ASP A 32 7.20 -1.18 -8.56
C ASP A 32 7.66 0.07 -7.82
N HIS A 33 8.71 -0.06 -7.02
CA HIS A 33 9.20 1.05 -6.21
C HIS A 33 10.02 2.06 -7.01
N SER A 34 10.21 1.85 -8.31
CA SER A 34 10.92 2.81 -9.14
C SER A 34 10.07 4.06 -9.42
N ASP A 35 8.76 3.97 -9.23
CA ASP A 35 7.87 5.09 -9.44
C ASP A 35 7.56 5.78 -8.11
N LEU A 36 8.42 6.74 -7.75
CA LEU A 36 8.29 7.44 -6.49
C LEU A 36 7.06 8.35 -6.42
N GLU A 37 6.58 8.81 -7.59
CA GLU A 37 5.37 9.64 -7.61
C GLU A 37 4.15 8.84 -7.15
N LEU A 38 4.01 7.63 -7.67
CA LEU A 38 2.88 6.79 -7.27
C LEU A 38 3.02 6.31 -5.83
N LYS A 39 4.25 6.07 -5.38
CA LYS A 39 4.46 5.62 -4.01
C LYS A 39 3.95 6.63 -2.98
N LYS A 40 3.87 7.89 -3.33
CA LYS A 40 3.33 8.92 -2.44
C LYS A 40 1.88 8.64 -2.06
N ASN A 41 1.16 7.87 -2.89
CA ASN A 41 -0.23 7.55 -2.61
C ASN A 41 -0.42 6.75 -1.33
N ILE A 42 0.61 6.03 -0.89
CA ILE A 42 0.52 5.22 0.33
C ILE A 42 1.47 5.72 1.42
N ALA A 43 2.09 6.88 1.23
CA ALA A 43 3.05 7.40 2.20
C ALA A 43 2.42 7.61 3.58
N HIS A 44 1.14 7.90 3.63
CA HIS A 44 0.42 8.12 4.90
C HIS A 44 -0.24 6.87 5.45
N CYS A 45 -0.13 5.75 4.75
CA CYS A 45 -0.79 4.51 5.17
C CYS A 45 0.09 3.72 6.14
N LYS A 46 -0.56 2.93 6.99
CA LYS A 46 0.12 2.02 7.91
C LYS A 46 0.18 0.63 7.28
N ILE A 47 1.38 0.13 7.08
CA ILE A 47 1.61 -1.19 6.50
C ILE A 47 2.73 -1.87 7.27
N SER A 48 2.77 -3.20 7.19
CA SER A 48 3.81 -3.98 7.84
C SER A 48 5.10 -3.97 7.03
N GLU A 49 4.98 -4.07 5.70
CA GLU A 49 6.14 -4.17 4.84
C GLU A 49 5.81 -3.71 3.43
N TYR A 50 6.78 -3.15 2.76
CA TYR A 50 6.67 -2.77 1.35
C TYR A 50 7.67 -3.58 0.54
N LEU A 51 7.19 -4.28 -0.48
CA LEU A 51 8.02 -5.06 -1.38
C LEU A 51 8.03 -4.40 -2.76
N GLY A 52 9.20 -3.93 -3.18
CA GLY A 52 9.41 -3.42 -4.53
C GLY A 52 9.78 -4.55 -5.47
N ILE A 53 9.20 -4.56 -6.64
CA ILE A 53 9.46 -5.59 -7.64
C ILE A 53 9.99 -5.01 -8.93
#